data_e2700275185182137cf95ce746630b9d
#
_entry.id   e2700275185182137cf95ce746630b9d
#
_cell.length_a   1.000
_cell.length_b   1.000
_cell.length_c   1.000
_cell.angle_alpha   90.00
_cell.angle_beta   90.00
_cell.angle_gamma   90.00
#
_symmetry.space_group_name_H-M   'P 1'
#
loop_
_entity.id
_entity.type
_entity.pdbx_description
1 polymer ?
#
loop_
_entity_poly.entity_id
_entity_poly.type
_entity_poly.pdbx_seq_one_letter_code
_entity_poly.pdbx_strand_id
1 'polypeptide(L)'
;MKKTITHDHDGRGAHSHADDDEHHDHEHAAHGHRHEQWTHPGLFRDRAPALSRDYRARAFTVGIGGPVGSGKTALVLALCRALRDRVSLGVVTNDIFTREDAEFLLRHDALPRERIRAVETGGCPHAAIREDITPNLLALESLMSEVHPELLVVESGGDNLAAQYSRELVDYTIYVIDVAG
;
A
#
# COMPACT_ATOMS: atom_id res chain seq x y z
N MET A 1 48.95 -4.71 2.85
CA MET A 1 49.10 -3.25 3.11
C MET A 1 47.75 -2.77 3.56
N LYS A 2 47.58 -2.53 4.88
CA LYS A 2 46.28 -2.04 5.43
C LYS A 2 46.20 -0.55 5.13
N LYS A 3 45.04 -0.14 4.56
CA LYS A 3 44.76 1.24 4.19
C LYS A 3 44.11 1.92 5.38
N THR A 4 44.82 2.87 6.04
CA THR A 4 44.27 3.65 7.15
C THR A 4 43.57 4.89 6.59
N ILE A 5 42.29 5.08 6.92
CA ILE A 5 41.54 6.28 6.55
C ILE A 5 41.47 7.21 7.78
N THR A 6 41.94 8.45 7.60
CA THR A 6 41.93 9.48 8.66
C THR A 6 40.86 10.51 8.32
N HIS A 7 39.99 10.83 9.26
CA HIS A 7 38.99 11.91 9.15
C HIS A 7 39.26 12.98 10.22
N ASP A 8 39.14 14.24 9.83
CA ASP A 8 39.22 15.40 10.73
C ASP A 8 37.82 16.04 10.84
N HIS A 9 37.28 16.11 12.03
CA HIS A 9 36.02 16.77 12.33
C HIS A 9 36.26 17.90 13.31
N ASP A 10 36.17 19.13 12.82
CA ASP A 10 35.99 20.41 13.57
C ASP A 10 36.57 20.45 15.01
N GLY A 11 37.87 20.50 15.11
CA GLY A 11 38.55 20.99 16.31
C GLY A 11 38.67 20.02 17.49
N ARG A 12 38.42 18.72 17.32
CA ARG A 12 38.62 17.72 18.39
C ARG A 12 39.50 16.54 17.95
N GLY A 13 40.72 16.85 17.51
CA GLY A 13 41.79 15.85 17.33
C GLY A 13 41.47 14.72 16.34
N ALA A 14 42.37 14.49 15.38
CA ALA A 14 42.28 13.38 14.44
C ALA A 14 42.42 12.04 15.19
N HIS A 15 41.51 11.08 14.87
CA HIS A 15 41.60 9.70 15.32
C HIS A 15 41.58 8.75 14.12
N SER A 16 42.34 7.68 14.25
CA SER A 16 42.45 6.65 13.22
C SER A 16 41.69 5.38 13.62
N HIS A 17 40.89 4.82 12.71
CA HIS A 17 40.32 3.50 12.87
C HIS A 17 41.15 2.51 12.07
N ALA A 18 41.56 1.40 12.70
CA ALA A 18 42.09 0.27 12.01
C ALA A 18 40.87 -0.57 11.54
N ASP A 19 40.87 -0.98 10.27
CA ASP A 19 39.91 -1.94 9.76
C ASP A 19 40.17 -3.31 10.41
N ASP A 20 39.61 -3.53 11.59
CA ASP A 20 39.43 -4.86 12.13
C ASP A 20 38.05 -5.34 11.70
N ASP A 21 38.05 -6.29 10.75
CA ASP A 21 36.90 -7.09 10.33
C ASP A 21 36.43 -8.01 11.47
N GLU A 22 36.15 -7.45 12.64
CA GLU A 22 35.40 -8.15 13.66
C GLU A 22 33.95 -7.71 13.54
N HIS A 23 33.12 -8.68 13.12
CA HIS A 23 31.67 -8.61 13.15
C HIS A 23 31.22 -8.22 14.56
N HIS A 24 30.93 -6.95 14.79
CA HIS A 24 30.19 -6.55 15.97
C HIS A 24 28.72 -6.95 15.75
N ASP A 25 28.37 -8.13 16.24
CA ASP A 25 26.99 -8.50 16.52
C ASP A 25 26.49 -7.53 17.62
N HIS A 26 25.91 -6.44 17.20
CA HIS A 26 25.14 -5.57 18.09
C HIS A 26 23.84 -6.31 18.42
N GLU A 27 23.86 -7.09 19.50
CA GLU A 27 22.65 -7.56 20.14
C GLU A 27 21.84 -6.38 20.66
N HIS A 28 20.97 -5.81 19.83
CA HIS A 28 19.93 -4.88 20.27
C HIS A 28 18.79 -5.67 20.96
N ALA A 29 19.10 -6.23 22.13
CA ALA A 29 18.13 -7.00 22.94
C ALA A 29 16.94 -6.16 23.47
N ALA A 30 16.87 -4.85 23.18
CA ALA A 30 15.87 -3.95 23.75
C ALA A 30 14.63 -3.69 22.85
N HIS A 31 14.66 -4.02 21.55
CA HIS A 31 13.57 -3.62 20.63
C HIS A 31 12.99 -4.74 19.78
N GLY A 32 13.33 -5.99 20.03
CA GLY A 32 12.63 -7.17 19.47
C GLY A 32 12.66 -7.34 17.94
N HIS A 33 13.44 -6.56 17.19
CA HIS A 33 13.61 -6.73 15.75
C HIS A 33 14.99 -7.29 15.41
N ARG A 34 14.99 -8.31 14.57
CA ARG A 34 16.23 -8.88 13.99
C ARG A 34 16.45 -8.24 12.63
N HIS A 35 17.65 -7.71 12.40
CA HIS A 35 18.08 -7.35 11.06
C HIS A 35 18.56 -8.60 10.35
N GLU A 36 17.77 -9.14 9.43
CA GLU A 36 18.23 -10.21 8.57
C GLU A 36 19.21 -9.64 7.54
N GLN A 37 20.40 -10.23 7.45
CA GLN A 37 21.35 -9.91 6.39
C GLN A 37 20.78 -10.39 5.04
N TRP A 38 20.48 -9.44 4.17
CA TRP A 38 20.06 -9.73 2.80
C TRP A 38 21.30 -10.09 1.98
N THR A 39 21.53 -11.37 1.73
CA THR A 39 22.67 -11.87 0.94
C THR A 39 22.48 -11.74 -0.56
N HIS A 40 21.23 -11.46 -1.02
CA HIS A 40 20.89 -11.25 -2.44
C HIS A 40 19.56 -10.47 -2.54
N PRO A 41 19.22 -9.87 -3.71
CA PRO A 41 17.99 -9.09 -3.88
C PRO A 41 16.69 -9.88 -3.72
N GLY A 42 16.76 -11.11 -3.23
CA GLY A 42 15.62 -11.98 -2.95
C GLY A 42 14.96 -12.53 -4.21
N LEU A 43 14.79 -13.82 -4.25
CA LEU A 43 13.91 -14.44 -5.24
C LEU A 43 12.49 -14.41 -4.69
N PHE A 44 11.50 -14.14 -5.54
CA PHE A 44 10.09 -14.11 -5.14
C PHE A 44 9.66 -15.39 -4.39
N ARG A 45 10.16 -16.54 -4.82
CA ARG A 45 9.92 -17.86 -4.20
C ARG A 45 10.49 -18.01 -2.80
N ASP A 46 11.51 -17.21 -2.43
CA ASP A 46 12.19 -17.29 -1.14
C ASP A 46 11.55 -16.36 -0.10
N ARG A 47 10.50 -15.61 -0.51
CA ARG A 47 9.75 -14.79 0.44
C ARG A 47 8.94 -15.68 1.37
N ALA A 48 8.91 -15.29 2.64
CA ALA A 48 7.96 -15.89 3.57
C ALA A 48 6.55 -15.85 2.94
N PRO A 49 5.80 -16.97 3.01
CA PRO A 49 4.42 -16.96 2.54
C PRO A 49 3.67 -15.81 3.20
N ALA A 50 2.82 -15.14 2.43
CA ALA A 50 1.95 -14.10 2.97
C ALA A 50 1.25 -14.66 4.22
N LEU A 51 1.27 -13.90 5.31
CA LEU A 51 0.57 -14.30 6.53
C LEU A 51 -0.83 -14.72 6.14
N SER A 52 -1.22 -15.94 6.50
CA SER A 52 -2.56 -16.44 6.26
C SER A 52 -3.54 -15.57 7.04
N ARG A 53 -4.29 -14.74 6.33
CA ARG A 53 -5.34 -13.91 6.91
C ARG A 53 -6.69 -14.62 6.79
N ASP A 54 -7.58 -14.41 7.73
CA ASP A 54 -8.95 -14.88 7.60
C ASP A 54 -9.73 -14.03 6.59
N TYR A 55 -9.84 -14.53 5.37
CA TYR A 55 -10.62 -13.89 4.29
C TYR A 55 -12.14 -13.91 4.52
N ARG A 56 -12.62 -14.59 5.57
CA ARG A 56 -14.02 -14.50 5.99
C ARG A 56 -14.28 -13.24 6.81
N ALA A 57 -13.28 -12.81 7.59
CA ALA A 57 -13.37 -11.56 8.34
C ALA A 57 -13.28 -10.33 7.42
N ARG A 58 -12.44 -10.41 6.37
CA ARG A 58 -12.35 -9.39 5.31
C ARG A 58 -12.01 -10.06 3.99
N ALA A 59 -12.80 -9.81 2.95
CA ALA A 59 -12.57 -10.32 1.60
C ALA A 59 -11.18 -9.95 1.06
N PHE A 60 -10.69 -10.68 0.06
CA PHE A 60 -9.45 -10.32 -0.62
C PHE A 60 -9.53 -8.89 -1.15
N THR A 61 -8.56 -8.08 -0.81
CA THR A 61 -8.61 -6.64 -1.08
C THR A 61 -7.47 -6.24 -2.01
N VAL A 62 -7.83 -5.61 -3.14
CA VAL A 62 -6.90 -5.07 -4.13
C VAL A 62 -6.82 -3.56 -4.01
N GLY A 63 -5.63 -3.01 -3.82
CA GLY A 63 -5.35 -1.58 -3.90
C GLY A 63 -5.02 -1.16 -5.32
N ILE A 64 -5.62 -0.08 -5.81
CA ILE A 64 -5.31 0.54 -7.10
C ILE A 64 -4.75 1.93 -6.85
N GLY A 65 -3.43 2.06 -7.02
CA GLY A 65 -2.68 3.30 -6.81
C GLY A 65 -2.11 3.86 -8.12
N GLY A 66 -1.65 5.09 -8.07
CA GLY A 66 -1.00 5.77 -9.19
C GLY A 66 -1.28 7.27 -9.22
N PRO A 67 -0.57 8.02 -10.10
CA PRO A 67 -0.73 9.47 -10.23
C PRO A 67 -2.15 9.90 -10.60
N VAL A 68 -2.44 11.18 -10.37
CA VAL A 68 -3.67 11.81 -10.91
C VAL A 68 -3.67 11.68 -12.44
N GLY A 69 -4.81 11.34 -13.02
CA GLY A 69 -4.95 11.20 -14.47
C GLY A 69 -4.40 9.90 -15.08
N SER A 70 -3.78 9.01 -14.29
CA SER A 70 -3.22 7.74 -14.79
C SER A 70 -4.26 6.71 -15.24
N GLY A 71 -5.56 6.95 -15.01
CA GLY A 71 -6.63 6.04 -15.41
C GLY A 71 -7.05 5.02 -14.36
N LYS A 72 -6.76 5.25 -13.07
CA LYS A 72 -7.17 4.36 -11.97
C LYS A 72 -8.67 4.09 -11.95
N THR A 73 -9.48 5.14 -11.94
CA THR A 73 -10.95 5.04 -11.90
C THR A 73 -11.51 4.34 -13.13
N ALA A 74 -10.89 4.57 -14.31
CA ALA A 74 -11.24 3.85 -15.54
C ALA A 74 -10.91 2.36 -15.42
N LEU A 75 -9.79 1.99 -14.81
CA LEU A 75 -9.44 0.59 -14.52
C LEU A 75 -10.43 -0.03 -13.52
N VAL A 76 -10.78 0.68 -12.44
CA VAL A 76 -11.80 0.23 -11.47
C VAL A 76 -13.12 -0.04 -12.17
N LEU A 77 -13.58 0.88 -13.01
CA LEU A 77 -14.81 0.71 -13.82
C LEU A 77 -14.74 -0.54 -14.71
N ALA A 78 -13.61 -0.72 -15.41
CA ALA A 78 -13.41 -1.88 -16.29
C ALA A 78 -13.42 -3.20 -15.50
N LEU A 79 -12.75 -3.24 -14.35
CA LEU A 79 -12.76 -4.41 -13.46
C LEU A 79 -14.15 -4.71 -12.92
N CYS A 80 -14.89 -3.70 -12.46
CA CYS A 80 -16.25 -3.87 -12.00
C CYS A 80 -17.15 -4.49 -13.09
N ARG A 81 -17.10 -3.95 -14.30
CA ARG A 81 -17.89 -4.46 -15.44
C ARG A 81 -17.50 -5.89 -15.85
N ALA A 82 -16.23 -6.23 -15.78
CA ALA A 82 -15.74 -7.55 -16.15
C ALA A 82 -16.05 -8.63 -15.11
N LEU A 83 -16.17 -8.25 -13.85
CA LEU A 83 -16.23 -9.21 -12.74
C LEU A 83 -17.58 -9.26 -12.01
N ARG A 84 -18.41 -8.21 -12.04
CA ARG A 84 -19.63 -8.09 -11.22
C ARG A 84 -20.65 -9.22 -11.40
N ASP A 85 -20.66 -9.86 -12.56
CA ASP A 85 -21.57 -10.98 -12.85
C ASP A 85 -20.98 -12.34 -12.42
N ARG A 86 -19.75 -12.35 -11.95
CA ARG A 86 -18.99 -13.56 -11.59
C ARG A 86 -18.54 -13.59 -10.13
N VAL A 87 -18.28 -12.42 -9.56
CA VAL A 87 -17.73 -12.25 -8.22
C VAL A 87 -18.47 -11.12 -7.52
N SER A 88 -18.84 -11.32 -6.26
CA SER A 88 -19.45 -10.27 -5.43
C SER A 88 -18.39 -9.20 -5.09
N LEU A 89 -18.54 -7.99 -5.65
CA LEU A 89 -17.58 -6.90 -5.53
C LEU A 89 -18.05 -5.84 -4.54
N GLY A 90 -17.06 -5.18 -3.87
CA GLY A 90 -17.21 -3.92 -3.17
C GLY A 90 -16.07 -2.98 -3.52
N VAL A 91 -16.33 -1.68 -3.61
CA VAL A 91 -15.35 -0.65 -3.98
C VAL A 91 -15.30 0.46 -2.95
N VAL A 92 -14.10 0.85 -2.56
CA VAL A 92 -13.83 2.07 -1.79
C VAL A 92 -12.98 2.99 -2.67
N THR A 93 -13.45 4.23 -2.88
CA THR A 93 -12.68 5.27 -3.56
C THR A 93 -12.20 6.29 -2.55
N ASN A 94 -10.96 6.75 -2.71
CA ASN A 94 -10.39 7.82 -1.91
C ASN A 94 -10.23 9.08 -2.78
N ASP A 95 -10.70 10.20 -2.26
CA ASP A 95 -10.48 11.50 -2.89
C ASP A 95 -10.17 12.56 -1.81
N ILE A 96 -9.50 13.64 -2.21
CA ILE A 96 -9.01 14.65 -1.26
C ILE A 96 -10.18 15.45 -0.68
N PHE A 97 -11.09 15.93 -1.51
CA PHE A 97 -12.18 16.83 -1.13
C PHE A 97 -13.54 16.48 -1.74
N THR A 98 -13.62 15.46 -2.58
CA THR A 98 -14.81 15.18 -3.37
C THR A 98 -15.18 13.69 -3.30
N ARG A 99 -16.32 13.36 -3.89
CA ARG A 99 -16.75 11.98 -4.12
C ARG A 99 -16.81 11.68 -5.62
N GLU A 100 -16.03 12.41 -6.40
CA GLU A 100 -16.15 12.42 -7.86
C GLU A 100 -15.91 11.03 -8.46
N ASP A 101 -14.91 10.30 -7.96
CA ASP A 101 -14.61 8.93 -8.42
C ASP A 101 -15.76 7.95 -8.12
N ALA A 102 -16.36 8.03 -6.93
CA ALA A 102 -17.53 7.22 -6.59
C ALA A 102 -18.74 7.58 -7.44
N GLU A 103 -18.98 8.87 -7.66
CA GLU A 103 -20.06 9.36 -8.52
C GLU A 103 -19.83 8.97 -9.98
N PHE A 104 -18.59 9.00 -10.44
CA PHE A 104 -18.24 8.51 -11.78
C PHE A 104 -18.60 7.03 -11.94
N LEU A 105 -18.22 6.19 -10.99
CA LEU A 105 -18.54 4.76 -11.02
C LEU A 105 -20.05 4.52 -11.00
N LEU A 106 -20.81 5.28 -10.20
CA LEU A 106 -22.26 5.21 -10.15
C LEU A 106 -22.92 5.64 -11.47
N ARG A 107 -22.49 6.76 -12.05
CA ARG A 107 -23.01 7.27 -13.35
C ARG A 107 -22.75 6.30 -14.50
N HIS A 108 -21.74 5.46 -14.40
CA HIS A 108 -21.39 4.49 -15.41
C HIS A 108 -21.87 3.06 -15.10
N ASP A 109 -22.77 2.91 -14.11
CA ASP A 109 -23.33 1.62 -13.70
C ASP A 109 -22.26 0.57 -13.43
N ALA A 110 -21.17 0.96 -12.72
CA ALA A 110 -20.11 0.03 -12.35
C ALA A 110 -20.63 -1.06 -11.42
N LEU A 111 -21.25 -0.63 -10.32
CA LEU A 111 -21.88 -1.46 -9.29
C LEU A 111 -23.10 -0.72 -8.70
N PRO A 112 -24.03 -1.43 -8.03
CA PRO A 112 -25.07 -0.81 -7.20
C PRO A 112 -24.47 0.08 -6.11
N ARG A 113 -25.22 1.13 -5.74
CA ARG A 113 -24.75 2.17 -4.80
C ARG A 113 -24.29 1.61 -3.44
N GLU A 114 -24.99 0.61 -2.93
CA GLU A 114 -24.65 -0.06 -1.66
C GLU A 114 -23.29 -0.76 -1.67
N ARG A 115 -22.71 -0.98 -2.85
CA ARG A 115 -21.40 -1.62 -3.04
C ARG A 115 -20.24 -0.64 -3.24
N ILE A 116 -20.52 0.67 -3.21
CA ILE A 116 -19.49 1.71 -3.38
C ILE A 116 -19.48 2.59 -2.12
N ARG A 117 -18.29 2.85 -1.60
CA ARG A 117 -18.03 3.81 -0.52
C ARG A 117 -17.02 4.85 -0.99
N ALA A 118 -17.27 6.09 -0.63
CA ALA A 118 -16.32 7.19 -0.81
C ALA A 118 -15.69 7.57 0.53
N VAL A 119 -14.39 7.69 0.56
CA VAL A 119 -13.60 8.19 1.70
C VAL A 119 -12.97 9.51 1.31
N GLU A 120 -13.30 10.56 2.05
CA GLU A 120 -12.67 11.88 1.90
C GLU A 120 -11.42 11.93 2.79
N THR A 121 -10.25 12.13 2.18
CA THR A 121 -8.95 11.96 2.85
C THR A 121 -8.38 13.24 3.45
N GLY A 122 -9.04 14.38 3.25
CA GLY A 122 -8.73 15.63 3.96
C GLY A 122 -7.33 16.19 3.75
N GLY A 123 -6.77 16.13 2.54
CA GLY A 123 -5.55 16.85 2.17
C GLY A 123 -4.31 15.99 1.92
N CYS A 124 -4.26 14.74 2.38
CA CYS A 124 -3.10 13.87 2.16
C CYS A 124 -3.53 12.46 1.73
N PRO A 125 -3.72 12.21 0.41
CA PRO A 125 -4.26 10.94 -0.09
C PRO A 125 -3.44 9.71 0.28
N HIS A 126 -2.11 9.83 0.35
CA HIS A 126 -1.27 8.70 0.73
C HIS A 126 -1.36 8.37 2.22
N ALA A 127 -1.63 9.34 3.08
CA ALA A 127 -1.81 9.08 4.50
C ALA A 127 -2.97 8.12 4.75
N ALA A 128 -4.09 8.28 4.05
CA ALA A 128 -5.28 7.46 4.20
C ALA A 128 -5.10 5.97 3.82
N ILE A 129 -4.12 5.67 2.98
CA ILE A 129 -3.84 4.29 2.54
C ILE A 129 -2.62 3.67 3.21
N ARG A 130 -1.87 4.44 3.99
CA ARG A 130 -0.60 4.01 4.58
C ARG A 130 -0.44 4.33 6.06
N GLU A 131 -0.76 5.55 6.49
CA GLU A 131 -0.46 6.06 7.85
C GLU A 131 -1.69 6.01 8.75
N ASP A 132 -2.78 6.65 8.35
CA ASP A 132 -4.07 6.59 9.03
C ASP A 132 -5.10 5.91 8.13
N ILE A 133 -5.05 4.60 8.11
CA ILE A 133 -5.94 3.76 7.30
C ILE A 133 -7.33 3.56 7.91
N THR A 134 -7.59 4.11 9.08
CA THR A 134 -8.83 3.92 9.83
C THR A 134 -10.09 4.22 9.00
N PRO A 135 -10.20 5.33 8.26
CA PRO A 135 -11.39 5.60 7.45
C PRO A 135 -11.64 4.53 6.38
N ASN A 136 -10.57 4.04 5.77
CA ASN A 136 -10.66 2.97 4.77
C ASN A 136 -11.05 1.63 5.41
N LEU A 137 -10.49 1.28 6.56
CA LEU A 137 -10.88 0.05 7.27
C LEU A 137 -12.36 0.08 7.64
N LEU A 138 -12.87 1.20 8.18
CA LEU A 138 -14.29 1.36 8.49
C LEU A 138 -15.19 1.23 7.25
N ALA A 139 -14.77 1.78 6.10
CA ALA A 139 -15.49 1.63 4.85
C ALA A 139 -15.52 0.17 4.36
N LEU A 140 -14.40 -0.55 4.49
CA LEU A 140 -14.33 -1.98 4.16
C LEU A 140 -15.18 -2.83 5.10
N GLU A 141 -15.16 -2.55 6.41
CA GLU A 141 -15.99 -3.24 7.40
C GLU A 141 -17.49 -3.03 7.14
N SER A 142 -17.90 -1.79 6.78
CA SER A 142 -19.27 -1.49 6.37
C SER A 142 -19.68 -2.33 5.15
N LEU A 143 -18.84 -2.40 4.11
CA LEU A 143 -19.10 -3.24 2.94
C LEU A 143 -19.18 -4.72 3.31
N MET A 144 -18.27 -5.22 4.17
CA MET A 144 -18.31 -6.62 4.63
C MET A 144 -19.60 -6.94 5.37
N SER A 145 -20.06 -6.04 6.25
CA SER A 145 -21.28 -6.27 7.03
C SER A 145 -22.56 -6.15 6.24
N GLU A 146 -22.62 -5.27 5.23
CA GLU A 146 -23.84 -4.96 4.49
C GLU A 146 -24.04 -5.84 3.25
N VAL A 147 -22.96 -6.08 2.49
CA VAL A 147 -23.07 -6.72 1.15
C VAL A 147 -22.22 -7.96 0.98
N HIS A 148 -21.45 -8.32 1.99
CA HIS A 148 -20.60 -9.52 2.03
C HIS A 148 -19.86 -9.80 0.71
N PRO A 149 -18.98 -8.86 0.24
CA PRO A 149 -18.27 -9.06 -1.01
C PRO A 149 -17.22 -10.17 -0.89
N GLU A 150 -16.94 -10.83 -2.02
CA GLU A 150 -15.85 -11.81 -2.16
C GLU A 150 -14.53 -11.13 -2.56
N LEU A 151 -14.63 -9.95 -3.19
CA LEU A 151 -13.49 -9.13 -3.61
C LEU A 151 -13.75 -7.66 -3.29
N LEU A 152 -12.77 -7.03 -2.66
CA LEU A 152 -12.76 -5.60 -2.37
C LEU A 152 -11.72 -4.89 -3.22
N VAL A 153 -12.05 -3.69 -3.67
CA VAL A 153 -11.13 -2.79 -4.39
C VAL A 153 -11.04 -1.48 -3.63
N VAL A 154 -9.82 -1.01 -3.38
CA VAL A 154 -9.55 0.29 -2.78
C VAL A 154 -8.76 1.13 -3.77
N GLU A 155 -9.37 2.20 -4.26
CA GLU A 155 -8.71 3.17 -5.14
C GLU A 155 -8.07 4.29 -4.31
N SER A 156 -6.82 4.66 -4.61
CA SER A 156 -6.17 5.81 -3.97
C SER A 156 -6.61 7.14 -4.58
N GLY A 157 -6.54 8.21 -3.82
CA GLY A 157 -6.91 9.57 -4.23
C GLY A 157 -5.97 10.24 -5.25
N GLY A 158 -5.05 9.50 -5.87
CA GLY A 158 -4.17 10.02 -6.90
C GLY A 158 -2.99 10.82 -6.34
N ASP A 159 -1.93 10.11 -6.00
CA ASP A 159 -0.65 10.67 -5.59
C ASP A 159 0.48 9.82 -6.19
N ASN A 160 1.59 10.47 -6.55
CA ASN A 160 2.79 9.80 -7.03
C ASN A 160 3.40 8.86 -5.97
N LEU A 161 3.11 9.07 -4.69
CA LEU A 161 3.54 8.24 -3.57
C LEU A 161 2.57 7.10 -3.23
N ALA A 162 1.39 7.06 -3.85
CA ALA A 162 0.37 6.04 -3.63
C ALA A 162 0.71 4.64 -4.18
N ALA A 163 2.00 4.36 -4.38
CA ALA A 163 2.51 3.04 -4.77
C ALA A 163 2.51 2.02 -3.62
N GLN A 164 2.39 2.47 -2.38
CA GLN A 164 2.56 1.62 -1.21
C GLN A 164 1.35 1.72 -0.29
N TYR A 165 0.45 0.79 -0.43
CA TYR A 165 -0.62 0.56 0.54
C TYR A 165 -0.09 -0.12 1.81
N SER A 166 -0.72 0.16 2.95
CA SER A 166 -0.56 -0.65 4.15
C SER A 166 -0.97 -2.10 3.86
N ARG A 167 -0.18 -3.06 4.35
CA ARG A 167 -0.52 -4.49 4.26
C ARG A 167 -1.75 -4.86 5.09
N GLU A 168 -2.10 -4.03 6.06
CA GLU A 168 -3.32 -4.20 6.83
C GLU A 168 -4.55 -3.82 6.02
N LEU A 169 -4.40 -2.92 5.05
CA LEU A 169 -5.50 -2.45 4.22
C LEU A 169 -5.71 -3.32 2.98
N VAL A 170 -4.65 -3.71 2.26
CA VAL A 170 -4.76 -4.46 1.01
C VAL A 170 -3.84 -5.68 0.97
N ASP A 171 -4.29 -6.71 0.26
CA ASP A 171 -3.56 -7.97 0.05
C ASP A 171 -2.70 -7.92 -1.22
N TYR A 172 -3.11 -7.12 -2.20
CA TYR A 172 -2.42 -6.96 -3.48
C TYR A 172 -2.53 -5.52 -3.97
N THR A 173 -1.47 -5.00 -4.59
CA THR A 173 -1.45 -3.63 -5.13
C THR A 173 -1.21 -3.65 -6.62
N ILE A 174 -2.04 -2.90 -7.36
CA ILE A 174 -1.85 -2.56 -8.76
C ILE A 174 -1.47 -1.08 -8.82
N TYR A 175 -0.32 -0.78 -9.43
CA TYR A 175 0.10 0.59 -9.66
C TYR A 175 -0.08 0.97 -11.13
N VAL A 176 -0.91 1.98 -11.37
CA VAL A 176 -1.29 2.45 -12.70
C VAL A 176 -0.42 3.64 -13.07
N ILE A 177 0.23 3.57 -14.22
CA ILE A 177 1.05 4.66 -14.77
C ILE A 177 0.53 5.04 -16.15
N ASP A 178 0.62 6.32 -16.49
CA ASP A 178 0.41 6.78 -17.85
C ASP A 178 1.68 6.53 -18.65
N VAL A 179 1.53 5.94 -19.84
CA VAL A 179 2.66 5.64 -20.75
C VAL A 179 2.96 6.83 -21.66
N ALA A 180 2.03 7.78 -21.78
CA ALA A 180 2.13 8.95 -22.65
C ALA A 180 2.75 10.18 -21.96
N GLY A 181 3.09 10.08 -20.68
CA GLY A 181 3.59 11.18 -19.83
C GLY A 181 4.98 11.68 -20.17
#